data_fb3094d96812755b3d99620d0f90deeb
#
_entry.id   fb3094d96812755b3d99620d0f90deeb
#
_cell.length_a   1.000
_cell.length_b   1.000
_cell.length_c   1.000
_cell.angle_alpha   90.00
_cell.angle_beta   90.00
_cell.angle_gamma   90.00
#
_symmetry.space_group_name_H-M   'P 1'
#
loop_
_entity.id
_entity.type
_entity.pdbx_description
1 polymer ?
#
loop_
_entity_poly.entity_id
_entity_poly.type
_entity_poly.pdbx_seq_one_letter_code
_entity_poly.pdbx_strand_id
1 'polypeptide(L)'
;MTHHPSAASLRLHGARLLFPPVATLLFLLLTEYIARGALSGDTLVQYIFPHAEAYLLAWGLLFLVWMAVDWLTRFAPLATLLSALLGCLPATVDFYILQLRGEPFLPWDLMQVSEAAGVASAAGIHVQKSMVVSGVVVLALTVGSFFLYRGRQKLPWVQRLAGFAASTAATCALIFGVFLQPAVTQSLGILPDAWM
;
A
#
# COMPACT_ATOMS: atom_id res chain seq x y z
N MET A 1 15.51 34.98 -22.69
CA MET A 1 14.87 33.92 -23.49
C MET A 1 14.09 33.03 -22.53
N THR A 2 12.78 33.24 -22.43
CA THR A 2 11.87 32.44 -21.60
C THR A 2 11.55 31.17 -22.37
N HIS A 3 12.17 30.04 -21.96
CA HIS A 3 11.81 28.70 -22.46
C HIS A 3 10.38 28.37 -22.02
N HIS A 4 9.41 28.54 -22.90
CA HIS A 4 8.07 27.99 -22.68
C HIS A 4 8.18 26.44 -22.68
N PRO A 5 7.75 25.77 -21.58
CA PRO A 5 7.76 24.31 -21.53
C PRO A 5 6.87 23.77 -22.65
N SER A 6 7.33 22.75 -23.37
CA SER A 6 6.54 22.12 -24.40
C SER A 6 5.32 21.38 -23.80
N ALA A 7 4.22 21.26 -24.55
CA ALA A 7 3.02 20.54 -24.06
C ALA A 7 3.33 19.08 -23.65
N ALA A 8 4.32 18.46 -24.28
CA ALA A 8 4.79 17.10 -23.93
C ALA A 8 5.48 17.09 -22.56
N SER A 9 6.28 18.11 -22.23
CA SER A 9 6.95 18.20 -20.92
C SER A 9 5.96 18.45 -19.79
N LEU A 10 4.92 19.23 -20.02
CA LEU A 10 3.83 19.47 -19.07
C LEU A 10 3.03 18.20 -18.78
N ARG A 11 2.68 17.42 -19.83
CA ARG A 11 1.98 16.13 -19.68
C ARG A 11 2.80 15.11 -18.89
N LEU A 12 4.09 15.00 -19.18
CA LEU A 12 4.99 14.11 -18.46
C LEU A 12 5.12 14.51 -16.98
N HIS A 13 5.19 15.81 -16.70
CA HIS A 13 5.25 16.31 -15.33
C HIS A 13 3.95 15.98 -14.56
N GLY A 14 2.79 16.20 -15.17
CA GLY A 14 1.48 15.84 -14.61
C GLY A 14 1.37 14.35 -14.34
N ALA A 15 1.79 13.50 -15.28
CA ALA A 15 1.79 12.04 -15.10
C ALA A 15 2.67 11.60 -13.93
N ARG A 16 3.85 12.20 -13.74
CA ARG A 16 4.74 11.93 -12.60
C ARG A 16 4.14 12.33 -11.25
N LEU A 17 3.39 13.41 -11.21
CA LEU A 17 2.72 13.87 -9.98
C LEU A 17 1.51 12.98 -9.61
N LEU A 18 0.76 12.52 -10.61
CA LEU A 18 -0.43 11.70 -10.38
C LEU A 18 -0.11 10.22 -10.14
N PHE A 19 1.04 9.74 -10.60
CA PHE A 19 1.40 8.32 -10.49
C PHE A 19 1.42 7.80 -9.04
N PRO A 20 2.09 8.43 -8.06
CA PRO A 20 2.15 7.90 -6.70
C PRO A 20 0.79 7.75 -6.03
N PRO A 21 -0.09 8.77 -6.01
CA PRO A 21 -1.40 8.63 -5.36
C PRO A 21 -2.29 7.61 -6.09
N VAL A 22 -2.23 7.52 -7.41
CA VAL A 22 -3.02 6.53 -8.18
C VAL A 22 -2.47 5.12 -7.96
N ALA A 23 -1.16 4.92 -8.00
CA ALA A 23 -0.55 3.61 -7.79
C ALA A 23 -0.84 3.07 -6.37
N THR A 24 -0.71 3.91 -5.34
CA THR A 24 -0.98 3.51 -3.95
C THR A 24 -2.46 3.26 -3.69
N LEU A 25 -3.36 3.98 -4.36
CA LEU A 25 -4.80 3.70 -4.34
C LEU A 25 -5.09 2.34 -4.98
N LEU A 26 -4.47 2.04 -6.12
CA LEU A 26 -4.60 0.73 -6.76
C LEU A 26 -4.07 -0.39 -5.85
N PHE A 27 -2.96 -0.19 -5.12
CA PHE A 27 -2.46 -1.18 -4.17
C PHE A 27 -3.47 -1.46 -3.06
N LEU A 28 -4.13 -0.42 -2.54
CA LEU A 28 -5.20 -0.59 -1.56
C LEU A 28 -6.38 -1.40 -2.13
N LEU A 29 -6.79 -1.13 -3.37
CA LEU A 29 -7.85 -1.92 -4.03
C LEU A 29 -7.41 -3.36 -4.30
N LEU A 30 -6.13 -3.59 -4.64
CA LEU A 30 -5.59 -4.94 -4.79
C LEU A 30 -5.54 -5.70 -3.46
N THR A 31 -5.29 -5.02 -2.34
CA THR A 31 -5.39 -5.60 -0.99
C THR A 31 -6.79 -6.17 -0.75
N GLU A 32 -7.84 -5.39 -1.03
CA GLU A 32 -9.23 -5.85 -0.94
C GLU A 32 -9.55 -6.99 -1.92
N TYR A 33 -9.03 -6.90 -3.14
CA TYR A 33 -9.20 -7.94 -4.15
C TYR A 33 -8.57 -9.27 -3.72
N ILE A 34 -7.41 -9.24 -3.06
CA ILE A 34 -6.75 -10.42 -2.52
C ILE A 34 -7.59 -10.97 -1.35
N ALA A 35 -7.94 -10.12 -0.39
CA ALA A 35 -8.64 -10.51 0.83
C ALA A 35 -10.01 -11.14 0.55
N ARG A 36 -10.73 -10.66 -0.47
CA ARG A 36 -12.11 -11.10 -0.79
C ARG A 36 -12.20 -12.03 -2.00
N GLY A 37 -11.13 -12.18 -2.78
CA GLY A 37 -11.10 -12.95 -4.02
C GLY A 37 -11.79 -12.29 -5.21
N ALA A 38 -12.62 -11.25 -5.00
CA ALA A 38 -13.32 -10.48 -6.03
C ALA A 38 -13.56 -9.03 -5.59
N LEU A 39 -13.56 -8.11 -6.57
CA LEU A 39 -14.06 -6.74 -6.40
C LEU A 39 -15.39 -6.66 -7.15
N SER A 40 -16.47 -6.56 -6.41
CA SER A 40 -17.83 -6.36 -6.93
C SER A 40 -18.34 -4.97 -6.56
N GLY A 41 -19.44 -4.53 -7.22
CA GLY A 41 -20.13 -3.31 -6.81
C GLY A 41 -20.63 -3.38 -5.37
N ASP A 42 -21.04 -4.56 -4.92
CA ASP A 42 -21.44 -4.82 -3.54
C ASP A 42 -20.30 -4.61 -2.56
N THR A 43 -19.07 -5.00 -2.93
CA THR A 43 -17.86 -4.75 -2.09
C THR A 43 -17.64 -3.26 -1.87
N LEU A 44 -17.82 -2.44 -2.91
CA LEU A 44 -17.67 -0.99 -2.79
C LEU A 44 -18.74 -0.39 -1.86
N VAL A 45 -20.01 -0.77 -2.05
CA VAL A 45 -21.14 -0.18 -1.33
C VAL A 45 -21.21 -0.67 0.12
N GLN A 46 -20.97 -1.95 0.37
CA GLN A 46 -21.16 -2.54 1.70
C GLN A 46 -19.93 -2.42 2.61
N TYR A 47 -18.73 -2.31 2.05
CA TYR A 47 -17.51 -2.33 2.84
C TYR A 47 -16.66 -1.07 2.67
N ILE A 48 -16.39 -0.62 1.44
CA ILE A 48 -15.46 0.48 1.22
C ILE A 48 -16.11 1.83 1.56
N PHE A 49 -17.31 2.12 1.04
CA PHE A 49 -17.94 3.42 1.32
C PHE A 49 -18.34 3.65 2.77
N PRO A 50 -18.88 2.67 3.52
CA PRO A 50 -19.19 2.86 4.94
C PRO A 50 -17.94 3.12 5.82
N HIS A 51 -16.77 2.64 5.37
CA HIS A 51 -15.50 2.81 6.07
C HIS A 51 -14.49 3.67 5.29
N ALA A 52 -14.98 4.61 4.48
CA ALA A 52 -14.16 5.42 3.59
C ALA A 52 -13.02 6.15 4.33
N GLU A 53 -13.24 6.57 5.57
CA GLU A 53 -12.26 7.24 6.41
C GLU A 53 -11.07 6.32 6.71
N ALA A 54 -11.32 5.05 7.08
CA ALA A 54 -10.27 4.06 7.31
C ALA A 54 -9.47 3.76 6.02
N TYR A 55 -10.17 3.66 4.89
CA TYR A 55 -9.53 3.47 3.58
C TYR A 55 -8.69 4.67 3.16
N LEU A 56 -9.14 5.89 3.41
CA LEU A 56 -8.38 7.11 3.15
C LEU A 56 -7.11 7.18 4.01
N LEU A 57 -7.19 6.78 5.28
CA LEU A 57 -6.03 6.71 6.18
C LEU A 57 -5.04 5.64 5.73
N ALA A 58 -5.50 4.44 5.36
CA ALA A 58 -4.66 3.37 4.86
C ALA A 58 -3.99 3.75 3.52
N TRP A 59 -4.75 4.39 2.61
CA TRP A 59 -4.20 4.96 1.40
C TRP A 59 -3.14 6.02 1.67
N GLY A 60 -3.42 6.96 2.60
CA GLY A 60 -2.47 7.98 3.02
C GLY A 60 -1.17 7.38 3.56
N LEU A 61 -1.26 6.31 4.35
CA LEU A 61 -0.09 5.59 4.86
C LEU A 61 0.75 5.00 3.72
N LEU A 62 0.13 4.27 2.80
CA LEU A 62 0.83 3.69 1.63
C LEU A 62 1.47 4.77 0.76
N PHE A 63 0.78 5.90 0.56
CA PHE A 63 1.30 7.04 -0.20
C PHE A 63 2.51 7.68 0.50
N LEU A 64 2.45 7.90 1.82
CA LEU A 64 3.56 8.46 2.59
C LEU A 64 4.78 7.54 2.60
N VAL A 65 4.58 6.22 2.70
CA VAL A 65 5.66 5.23 2.59
C VAL A 65 6.30 5.29 1.20
N TRP A 66 5.46 5.36 0.14
CA TRP A 66 5.96 5.52 -1.23
C TRP A 66 6.83 6.78 -1.36
N MET A 67 6.35 7.90 -0.82
CA MET A 67 7.07 9.18 -0.83
C MET A 67 8.39 9.08 -0.06
N ALA A 68 8.40 8.48 1.13
CA ALA A 68 9.60 8.32 1.93
C ALA A 68 10.68 7.53 1.18
N VAL A 69 10.30 6.38 0.60
CA VAL A 69 11.23 5.54 -0.17
C VAL A 69 11.73 6.26 -1.43
N ASP A 70 10.83 6.96 -2.16
CA ASP A 70 11.24 7.72 -3.36
C ASP A 70 12.18 8.88 -3.01
N TRP A 71 11.91 9.61 -1.93
CA TRP A 71 12.82 10.67 -1.49
C TRP A 71 14.20 10.12 -1.12
N LEU A 72 14.24 9.03 -0.39
CA LEU A 72 15.50 8.41 0.06
C LEU A 72 16.31 7.83 -1.12
N THR A 73 15.67 7.02 -1.94
CA THR A 73 16.36 6.24 -2.99
C THR A 73 16.44 6.95 -4.32
N ARG A 74 15.48 7.84 -4.62
CA ARG A 74 15.25 8.44 -5.95
C ARG A 74 15.01 7.39 -7.04
N PHE A 75 14.56 6.22 -6.64
CA PHE A 75 14.29 5.09 -7.51
C PHE A 75 12.82 4.67 -7.37
N ALA A 76 11.95 5.30 -8.16
CA ALA A 76 10.50 5.10 -8.11
C ALA A 76 10.05 3.63 -8.22
N PRO A 77 10.69 2.75 -9.01
CA PRO A 77 10.33 1.34 -9.02
C PRO A 77 10.45 0.65 -7.66
N LEU A 78 11.48 0.98 -6.88
CA LEU A 78 11.63 0.44 -5.53
C LEU A 78 10.54 0.97 -4.59
N ALA A 79 10.23 2.26 -4.66
CA ALA A 79 9.14 2.85 -3.89
C ALA A 79 7.79 2.19 -4.23
N THR A 80 7.53 1.96 -5.52
CA THR A 80 6.32 1.29 -6.01
C THR A 80 6.24 -0.16 -5.51
N LEU A 81 7.32 -0.92 -5.64
CA LEU A 81 7.37 -2.32 -5.20
C LEU A 81 7.21 -2.45 -3.68
N LEU A 82 7.94 -1.65 -2.88
CA LEU A 82 7.85 -1.72 -1.42
C LEU A 82 6.47 -1.32 -0.89
N SER A 83 5.85 -0.28 -1.48
CA SER A 83 4.48 0.10 -1.09
C SER A 83 3.46 -0.97 -1.48
N ALA A 84 3.61 -1.60 -2.64
CA ALA A 84 2.75 -2.71 -3.06
C ALA A 84 2.91 -3.93 -2.12
N LEU A 85 4.14 -4.28 -1.75
CA LEU A 85 4.41 -5.37 -0.82
C LEU A 85 3.82 -5.09 0.57
N LEU A 86 3.95 -3.86 1.06
CA LEU A 86 3.39 -3.47 2.35
C LEU A 86 1.86 -3.64 2.40
N GLY A 87 1.14 -3.36 1.31
CA GLY A 87 -0.30 -3.58 1.22
C GLY A 87 -0.66 -5.04 0.93
N CYS A 88 -0.17 -5.59 -0.17
CA CYS A 88 -0.63 -6.88 -0.70
C CYS A 88 -0.10 -8.10 0.07
N LEU A 89 1.11 -8.02 0.69
CA LEU A 89 1.68 -9.17 1.40
C LEU A 89 0.88 -9.52 2.66
N PRO A 90 0.55 -8.57 3.57
CA PRO A 90 -0.28 -8.87 4.73
C PRO A 90 -1.65 -9.43 4.34
N ALA A 91 -2.29 -8.86 3.30
CA ALA A 91 -3.59 -9.37 2.82
C ALA A 91 -3.49 -10.80 2.28
N THR A 92 -2.38 -11.15 1.62
CA THR A 92 -2.13 -12.52 1.14
C THR A 92 -1.96 -13.48 2.32
N VAL A 93 -1.21 -13.07 3.34
CA VAL A 93 -1.00 -13.88 4.56
C VAL A 93 -2.32 -14.06 5.31
N ASP A 94 -3.06 -12.98 5.53
CA ASP A 94 -4.36 -13.00 6.23
C ASP A 94 -5.37 -13.90 5.51
N PHE A 95 -5.43 -13.83 4.18
CA PHE A 95 -6.28 -14.67 3.36
C PHE A 95 -6.02 -16.17 3.62
N TYR A 96 -4.76 -16.61 3.63
CA TYR A 96 -4.45 -18.01 3.89
C TYR A 96 -4.68 -18.42 5.34
N ILE A 97 -4.39 -17.54 6.30
CA ILE A 97 -4.63 -17.81 7.72
C ILE A 97 -6.14 -17.95 7.98
N LEU A 98 -6.96 -17.07 7.41
CA LEU A 98 -8.43 -17.20 7.48
C LEU A 98 -8.93 -18.53 6.91
N GLN A 99 -8.37 -19.00 5.78
CA GLN A 99 -8.74 -20.29 5.22
C GLN A 99 -8.33 -21.48 6.08
N LEU A 100 -7.19 -21.41 6.76
CA LEU A 100 -6.64 -22.52 7.54
C LEU A 100 -7.21 -22.58 8.97
N ARG A 101 -7.44 -21.44 9.59
CA ARG A 101 -7.80 -21.31 11.01
C ARG A 101 -9.21 -20.76 11.24
N GLY A 102 -9.80 -20.11 10.23
CA GLY A 102 -11.10 -19.43 10.38
C GLY A 102 -11.03 -18.10 11.14
N GLU A 103 -9.84 -17.68 11.57
CA GLU A 103 -9.60 -16.45 12.32
C GLU A 103 -8.60 -15.56 11.58
N PRO A 104 -8.73 -14.21 11.68
CA PRO A 104 -7.83 -13.28 11.01
C PRO A 104 -6.41 -13.36 11.57
N PHE A 105 -5.44 -12.88 10.78
CA PHE A 105 -4.05 -12.75 11.20
C PHE A 105 -3.92 -11.78 12.38
N LEU A 106 -3.24 -12.20 13.42
CA LEU A 106 -2.99 -11.42 14.62
C LEU A 106 -1.48 -11.14 14.77
N PRO A 107 -1.08 -9.99 15.37
CA PRO A 107 0.34 -9.63 15.44
C PRO A 107 1.25 -10.68 16.09
N TRP A 108 0.74 -11.48 17.01
CA TRP A 108 1.50 -12.56 17.65
C TRP A 108 1.70 -13.79 16.76
N ASP A 109 0.94 -13.94 15.68
CA ASP A 109 1.15 -15.00 14.68
C ASP A 109 2.52 -14.83 13.99
N LEU A 110 3.08 -13.63 13.98
CA LEU A 110 4.45 -13.39 13.52
C LEU A 110 5.50 -14.20 14.32
N MET A 111 5.23 -14.52 15.57
CA MET A 111 6.12 -15.34 16.40
C MET A 111 6.05 -16.82 16.04
N GLN A 112 4.98 -17.26 15.35
CA GLN A 112 4.73 -18.64 14.96
C GLN A 112 4.98 -18.92 13.47
N VAL A 113 5.66 -18.03 12.76
CA VAL A 113 5.92 -18.14 11.30
C VAL A 113 6.63 -19.45 10.94
N SER A 114 7.53 -19.94 11.79
CA SER A 114 8.24 -21.21 11.55
C SER A 114 7.30 -22.42 11.60
N GLU A 115 6.31 -22.40 12.46
CA GLU A 115 5.29 -23.46 12.55
C GLU A 115 4.29 -23.37 11.40
N ALA A 116 3.90 -22.16 11.03
CA ALA A 116 3.01 -21.88 9.91
C ALA A 116 3.59 -22.37 8.58
N ALA A 117 4.91 -22.28 8.37
CA ALA A 117 5.57 -22.79 7.17
C ALA A 117 5.44 -24.32 7.03
N GLY A 118 5.50 -25.05 8.15
CA GLY A 118 5.29 -26.51 8.18
C GLY A 118 3.85 -26.89 7.84
N VAL A 119 2.87 -26.18 8.38
CA VAL A 119 1.44 -26.39 8.11
C VAL A 119 1.08 -26.04 6.67
N ALA A 120 1.63 -24.93 6.14
CA ALA A 120 1.39 -24.51 4.77
C ALA A 120 1.82 -25.54 3.72
N SER A 121 2.94 -26.24 3.95
CA SER A 121 3.40 -27.32 3.07
C SER A 121 2.48 -28.53 3.07
N ALA A 122 1.82 -28.83 4.20
CA ALA A 122 0.90 -29.96 4.35
C ALA A 122 -0.53 -29.65 3.87
N ALA A 123 -0.91 -28.36 3.87
CA ALA A 123 -2.29 -27.93 3.59
C ALA A 123 -2.62 -27.76 2.10
N GLY A 124 -1.67 -28.02 1.18
CA GLY A 124 -1.91 -27.91 -0.27
C GLY A 124 -2.36 -26.51 -0.69
N ILE A 125 -1.56 -25.51 -0.38
CA ILE A 125 -1.88 -24.10 -0.70
C ILE A 125 -2.03 -23.92 -2.21
N HIS A 126 -3.24 -23.54 -2.65
CA HIS A 126 -3.52 -23.19 -4.04
C HIS A 126 -3.42 -21.69 -4.25
N VAL A 127 -2.61 -21.28 -5.23
CA VAL A 127 -2.49 -19.86 -5.60
C VAL A 127 -3.81 -19.36 -6.19
N GLN A 128 -4.41 -18.36 -5.57
CA GLN A 128 -5.65 -17.77 -6.06
C GLN A 128 -5.43 -16.89 -7.28
N LYS A 129 -6.46 -16.82 -8.14
CA LYS A 129 -6.48 -15.94 -9.32
C LYS A 129 -6.26 -14.47 -8.95
N SER A 130 -6.84 -14.01 -7.82
CA SER A 130 -6.68 -12.63 -7.32
C SER A 130 -5.21 -12.29 -7.03
N MET A 131 -4.44 -13.22 -6.46
CA MET A 131 -3.01 -13.01 -6.18
C MET A 131 -2.18 -12.93 -7.46
N VAL A 132 -2.46 -13.79 -8.43
CA VAL A 132 -1.78 -13.75 -9.74
C VAL A 132 -2.05 -12.43 -10.45
N VAL A 133 -3.31 -12.01 -10.52
CA VAL A 133 -3.70 -10.73 -11.14
C VAL A 133 -3.05 -9.56 -10.41
N SER A 134 -3.07 -9.55 -9.09
CA SER A 134 -2.43 -8.51 -8.28
C SER A 134 -0.92 -8.46 -8.53
N GLY A 135 -0.25 -9.61 -8.60
CA GLY A 135 1.18 -9.68 -8.91
C GLY A 135 1.50 -9.11 -10.29
N VAL A 136 0.69 -9.43 -11.32
CA VAL A 136 0.84 -8.88 -12.67
C VAL A 136 0.65 -7.35 -12.68
N VAL A 137 -0.36 -6.83 -11.97
CA VAL A 137 -0.62 -5.38 -11.89
C VAL A 137 0.52 -4.67 -11.16
N VAL A 138 1.00 -5.21 -10.04
CA VAL A 138 2.15 -4.66 -9.30
C VAL A 138 3.40 -4.63 -10.18
N LEU A 139 3.68 -5.70 -10.92
CA LEU A 139 4.80 -5.75 -11.85
C LEU A 139 4.66 -4.69 -12.95
N ALA A 140 3.49 -4.57 -13.56
CA ALA A 140 3.21 -3.59 -14.60
C ALA A 140 3.40 -2.16 -14.10
N LEU A 141 2.91 -1.83 -12.91
CA LEU A 141 3.08 -0.51 -12.28
C LEU A 141 4.56 -0.25 -11.93
N THR A 142 5.28 -1.25 -11.46
CA THR A 142 6.71 -1.14 -11.15
C THR A 142 7.52 -0.86 -12.41
N VAL A 143 7.29 -1.60 -13.49
CA VAL A 143 7.92 -1.38 -14.80
C VAL A 143 7.49 -0.04 -15.38
N GLY A 144 6.21 0.31 -15.32
CA GLY A 144 5.69 1.61 -15.76
C GLY A 144 6.35 2.78 -15.03
N SER A 145 6.55 2.65 -13.72
CA SER A 145 7.25 3.67 -12.93
C SER A 145 8.71 3.85 -13.38
N PHE A 146 9.41 2.78 -13.76
CA PHE A 146 10.77 2.88 -14.29
C PHE A 146 10.82 3.76 -15.54
N PHE A 147 9.93 3.52 -16.50
CA PHE A 147 9.89 4.32 -17.73
C PHE A 147 9.43 5.76 -17.47
N LEU A 148 8.43 5.95 -16.62
CA LEU A 148 7.88 7.28 -16.29
C LEU A 148 8.92 8.17 -15.61
N TYR A 149 9.72 7.63 -14.69
CA TYR A 149 10.71 8.39 -13.93
C TYR A 149 12.12 8.36 -14.54
N ARG A 150 12.32 7.69 -15.66
CA ARG A 150 13.58 7.68 -16.39
C ARG A 150 13.99 9.12 -16.76
N GLY A 151 15.26 9.46 -16.49
CA GLY A 151 15.77 10.81 -16.77
C GLY A 151 15.37 11.90 -15.76
N ARG A 152 14.82 11.52 -14.60
CA ARG A 152 14.56 12.45 -13.50
C ARG A 152 15.86 13.05 -12.99
N GLN A 153 15.86 14.36 -12.77
CA GLN A 153 17.03 15.07 -12.24
C GLN A 153 17.42 14.56 -10.85
N LYS A 154 18.73 14.46 -10.61
CA LYS A 154 19.26 14.14 -9.28
C LYS A 154 19.07 15.34 -8.36
N LEU A 155 18.46 15.14 -7.21
CA LEU A 155 18.36 16.15 -6.17
C LEU A 155 19.59 16.10 -5.24
N PRO A 156 20.00 17.23 -4.67
CA PRO A 156 21.05 17.28 -3.66
C PRO A 156 20.64 16.46 -2.43
N TRP A 157 21.64 15.88 -1.76
CA TRP A 157 21.42 14.96 -0.62
C TRP A 157 20.58 15.58 0.51
N VAL A 158 20.80 16.87 0.79
CA VAL A 158 20.07 17.60 1.83
C VAL A 158 18.56 17.61 1.55
N GLN A 159 18.15 17.88 0.30
CA GLN A 159 16.73 17.88 -0.08
C GLN A 159 16.13 16.47 -0.01
N ARG A 160 16.91 15.44 -0.32
CA ARG A 160 16.47 14.04 -0.21
C ARG A 160 16.20 13.67 1.25
N LEU A 161 17.15 14.00 2.15
CA LEU A 161 16.98 13.76 3.59
C LEU A 161 15.81 14.55 4.17
N ALA A 162 15.65 15.82 3.78
CA ALA A 162 14.53 16.64 4.23
C ALA A 162 13.18 16.04 3.80
N GLY A 163 13.05 15.62 2.54
CA GLY A 163 11.83 14.98 2.04
C GLY A 163 11.56 13.62 2.72
N PHE A 164 12.59 12.81 2.93
CA PHE A 164 12.48 11.55 3.67
C PHE A 164 12.05 11.80 5.12
N ALA A 165 12.70 12.72 5.83
CA ALA A 165 12.36 13.05 7.20
C ALA A 165 10.93 13.57 7.33
N ALA A 166 10.48 14.45 6.42
CA ALA A 166 9.12 14.97 6.41
C ALA A 166 8.09 13.86 6.17
N SER A 167 8.33 12.98 5.18
CA SER A 167 7.44 11.85 4.89
C SER A 167 7.38 10.87 6.06
N THR A 168 8.53 10.55 6.68
CA THR A 168 8.61 9.65 7.83
C THR A 168 7.92 10.26 9.05
N ALA A 169 8.13 11.55 9.32
CA ALA A 169 7.45 12.26 10.41
C ALA A 169 5.93 12.26 10.21
N ALA A 170 5.44 12.49 8.99
CA ALA A 170 4.02 12.42 8.66
C ALA A 170 3.47 10.99 8.82
N THR A 171 4.23 9.96 8.43
CA THR A 171 3.86 8.55 8.65
C THR A 171 3.76 8.22 10.14
N CYS A 172 4.76 8.63 10.93
CA CYS A 172 4.73 8.46 12.38
C CYS A 172 3.56 9.22 13.01
N ALA A 173 3.31 10.47 12.62
CA ALA A 173 2.18 11.25 13.12
C ALA A 173 0.84 10.58 12.79
N LEU A 174 0.68 9.99 11.61
CA LEU A 174 -0.51 9.24 11.23
C LEU A 174 -0.68 7.98 12.09
N ILE A 175 0.38 7.20 12.27
CA ILE A 175 0.34 5.97 13.08
C ILE A 175 0.05 6.30 14.55
N PHE A 176 0.84 7.17 15.17
CA PHE A 176 0.71 7.49 16.59
C PHE A 176 -0.50 8.37 16.89
N GLY A 177 -0.87 9.27 15.98
CA GLY A 177 -1.98 10.21 16.18
C GLY A 177 -3.36 9.63 15.85
N VAL A 178 -3.42 8.57 15.03
CA VAL A 178 -4.68 7.96 14.60
C VAL A 178 -4.74 6.49 14.99
N PHE A 179 -3.88 5.65 14.43
CA PHE A 179 -4.00 4.20 14.58
C PHE A 179 -3.74 3.69 16.00
N LEU A 180 -2.89 4.36 16.78
CA LEU A 180 -2.59 3.98 18.17
C LEU A 180 -3.45 4.74 19.20
N GLN A 181 -4.42 5.56 18.78
CA GLN A 181 -5.35 6.25 19.67
C GLN A 181 -6.68 5.48 19.72
N PRO A 182 -7.01 4.78 20.84
CA PRO A 182 -8.22 3.98 20.93
C PRO A 182 -9.50 4.78 20.66
N ALA A 183 -9.57 6.02 21.17
CA ALA A 183 -10.72 6.88 20.97
C ALA A 183 -10.94 7.25 19.49
N VAL A 184 -9.85 7.43 18.72
CA VAL A 184 -9.92 7.76 17.29
C VAL A 184 -10.29 6.51 16.47
N THR A 185 -9.65 5.37 16.74
CA THR A 185 -9.92 4.12 16.04
C THR A 185 -11.34 3.62 16.26
N GLN A 186 -11.91 3.84 17.44
CA GLN A 186 -13.33 3.57 17.73
C GLN A 186 -14.26 4.51 16.98
N SER A 187 -13.99 5.82 17.00
CA SER A 187 -14.82 6.79 16.26
C SER A 187 -14.83 6.53 14.75
N LEU A 188 -13.75 5.93 14.22
CA LEU A 188 -13.64 5.53 12.81
C LEU A 188 -14.15 4.10 12.52
N GLY A 189 -14.67 3.40 13.54
CA GLY A 189 -15.15 2.02 13.39
C GLY A 189 -14.07 1.00 13.02
N ILE A 190 -12.79 1.32 13.26
CA ILE A 190 -11.64 0.43 12.94
C ILE A 190 -11.51 -0.69 13.98
N LEU A 191 -11.84 -0.42 15.24
CA LEU A 191 -11.86 -1.43 16.32
C LEU A 191 -13.30 -1.65 16.77
N PRO A 192 -13.78 -2.91 16.83
CA PRO A 192 -15.07 -3.20 17.44
C PRO A 192 -15.04 -2.95 18.95
N ASP A 193 -16.18 -2.52 19.51
CA ASP A 193 -16.35 -2.18 20.93
C ASP A 193 -16.05 -3.35 21.89
N ALA A 194 -15.93 -4.56 21.37
CA ALA A 194 -15.75 -5.80 22.14
C ALA A 194 -14.30 -6.06 22.61
N TRP A 195 -13.35 -5.20 22.31
CA TRP A 195 -11.93 -5.38 22.67
C TRP A 195 -11.46 -4.53 23.86
N MET A 196 -12.42 -3.98 24.65
CA MET A 196 -12.13 -3.27 25.90
C MET A 196 -12.53 -4.07 27.13
#